data_4c00bf027e87f2962ed46c8c4a52a02b
#
_entry.id   4c00bf027e87f2962ed46c8c4a52a02b
#
_cell.length_a   1.000
_cell.length_b   1.000
_cell.length_c   1.000
_cell.angle_alpha   90.00
_cell.angle_beta   90.00
_cell.angle_gamma   90.00
#
_symmetry.space_group_name_H-M   'P 1'
#
loop_
_entity.id
_entity.type
_entity.pdbx_description
1 polymer ?
#
loop_
_entity_poly.entity_id
_entity_poly.type
_entity_poly.pdbx_seq_one_letter_code
_entity_poly.pdbx_strand_id
1 'polypeptide(L)'
;MTDDKIERKIAVIFATDVVGYSKHMEQDEDETLKSFRACKKILEKLFEEHGGTIFNTAGDSVLAEFPSAVSAVVCASEFQELIKERNDNRQSPINLQFRIGINMGDVVKEDSNLYGDGVNIAARLEALAQPNGICLSKSVYDLVNKKTKFLFSDLGEQKVKENQFHAFDLLLDPSQKRTIKSNENSSVRIFTAVATLLVITIGGLIYFFSFQTDPQKLAIQIDTPKENILGKTLLILPFDNVSDSSDTASMKKSIIDHLISSISSTVMLNIVPRQKSYVLKEKFQTVEDLYRETGASFILSGSALGSEENFRISLELLDVRKEKILWSANYEFSKSDLFSTLDEIEFSVRRMILSKLTMGEEATQYLEKHFVNSEDFLEILRLRVALLKEGTSIERNHSEPFRMILEKNPDSSGANYLYARSLIRQLGAYRENSNVEIKDIFKANSRALELDPGNAPAYAFKATLKKRFQLKFDETLLRTALRYGEDNYLVLETVADVYRLQAKPEEAITYYKQALEVAPYGPSVLKLALFASYLEANRIKDARELAKEMISSDKFLEFWGQLCLIYIEAINGEKLSSRQMYKEFLEKNKISLEDLLRKIETSPMARREYWVREELIKS
;
A
#
# COMPACT_ATOMS: atom_id res chain seq x y z
N MET A 1 -30.90 -27.68 6.03
CA MET A 1 -30.19 -26.56 5.38
C MET A 1 -31.05 -25.35 5.63
N THR A 2 -30.69 -24.58 6.63
CA THR A 2 -31.39 -23.31 6.96
C THR A 2 -30.82 -22.24 6.02
N ASP A 3 -31.71 -21.63 5.25
CA ASP A 3 -31.43 -20.47 4.41
C ASP A 3 -30.90 -19.35 5.31
N ASP A 4 -29.60 -19.03 5.26
CA ASP A 4 -29.00 -17.87 5.90
C ASP A 4 -29.41 -16.62 5.09
N LYS A 5 -30.57 -16.06 5.47
CA LYS A 5 -31.11 -14.86 4.84
C LYS A 5 -30.31 -13.66 5.35
N ILE A 6 -29.46 -13.08 4.49
CA ILE A 6 -28.77 -11.82 4.75
C ILE A 6 -29.83 -10.73 4.98
N GLU A 7 -29.93 -10.23 6.21
CA GLU A 7 -30.90 -9.20 6.59
C GLU A 7 -30.21 -7.83 6.62
N ARG A 8 -30.63 -6.91 5.76
CA ARG A 8 -30.17 -5.51 5.79
C ARG A 8 -31.13 -4.65 6.59
N LYS A 9 -30.58 -3.75 7.40
CA LYS A 9 -31.36 -2.78 8.18
C LYS A 9 -30.58 -1.51 8.44
N ILE A 10 -31.29 -0.44 8.75
CA ILE A 10 -30.68 0.77 9.30
C ILE A 10 -30.54 0.58 10.81
N ALA A 11 -29.35 0.78 11.34
CA ALA A 11 -29.07 0.65 12.76
C ALA A 11 -28.27 1.85 13.29
N VAL A 12 -28.42 2.11 14.59
CA VAL A 12 -27.57 3.05 15.31
C VAL A 12 -26.45 2.24 15.97
N ILE A 13 -25.23 2.50 15.54
CA ILE A 13 -24.02 1.78 15.99
C ILE A 13 -23.24 2.66 16.94
N PHE A 14 -22.94 2.10 18.09
CA PHE A 14 -22.09 2.64 19.12
C PHE A 14 -20.75 1.88 19.10
N ALA A 15 -19.65 2.59 18.89
CA ALA A 15 -18.30 2.03 18.92
C ALA A 15 -17.50 2.71 20.03
N THR A 16 -16.76 1.94 20.83
CA THR A 16 -15.86 2.50 21.84
C THR A 16 -14.60 1.67 22.00
N ASP A 17 -13.48 2.32 22.30
CA ASP A 17 -12.20 1.70 22.67
C ASP A 17 -11.51 2.46 23.81
N VAL A 18 -10.42 1.88 24.34
CA VAL A 18 -9.60 2.50 25.39
C VAL A 18 -8.40 3.21 24.78
N VAL A 19 -8.19 4.46 25.15
CA VAL A 19 -7.04 5.25 24.70
C VAL A 19 -5.74 4.65 25.23
N GLY A 20 -4.87 4.22 24.30
CA GLY A 20 -3.55 3.70 24.66
C GLY A 20 -3.56 2.37 25.42
N TYR A 21 -4.55 1.52 25.22
CA TYR A 21 -4.72 0.25 25.93
C TYR A 21 -3.45 -0.61 25.91
N SER A 22 -2.81 -0.81 24.75
CA SER A 22 -1.57 -1.57 24.64
C SER A 22 -0.46 -1.03 25.54
N LYS A 23 -0.35 0.29 25.68
CA LYS A 23 0.65 0.92 26.55
C LYS A 23 0.35 0.68 28.03
N HIS A 24 -0.91 0.68 28.43
CA HIS A 24 -1.31 0.32 29.79
C HIS A 24 -1.04 -1.14 30.09
N MET A 25 -1.31 -2.04 29.13
CA MET A 25 -1.00 -3.48 29.22
C MET A 25 0.50 -3.74 29.38
N GLU A 26 1.35 -3.00 28.66
CA GLU A 26 2.82 -3.10 28.80
C GLU A 26 3.34 -2.61 30.16
N GLN A 27 2.63 -1.67 30.80
CA GLN A 27 3.02 -1.11 32.10
C GLN A 27 2.60 -1.99 33.26
N ASP A 28 1.36 -2.47 33.27
CA ASP A 28 0.79 -3.35 34.28
C ASP A 28 -0.43 -4.09 33.71
N GLU A 29 -0.22 -5.32 33.28
CA GLU A 29 -1.24 -6.13 32.63
C GLU A 29 -2.41 -6.45 33.56
N ASP A 30 -2.11 -6.89 34.79
CA ASP A 30 -3.13 -7.36 35.74
C ASP A 30 -4.05 -6.21 36.20
N GLU A 31 -3.49 -5.05 36.53
CA GLU A 31 -4.27 -3.88 36.93
C GLU A 31 -5.02 -3.25 35.75
N THR A 32 -4.45 -3.27 34.54
CA THR A 32 -5.14 -2.82 33.32
C THR A 32 -6.36 -3.67 33.04
N LEU A 33 -6.23 -5.01 33.06
CA LEU A 33 -7.34 -5.94 32.87
C LEU A 33 -8.42 -5.79 33.94
N LYS A 34 -8.04 -5.65 35.19
CA LYS A 34 -8.96 -5.38 36.31
C LYS A 34 -9.74 -4.07 36.09
N SER A 35 -9.02 -3.00 35.76
CA SER A 35 -9.62 -1.69 35.53
C SER A 35 -10.56 -1.73 34.33
N PHE A 36 -10.15 -2.35 33.23
CA PHE A 36 -10.96 -2.53 32.04
C PHE A 36 -12.24 -3.33 32.32
N ARG A 37 -12.13 -4.46 33.00
CA ARG A 37 -13.31 -5.28 33.38
C ARG A 37 -14.31 -4.48 34.24
N ALA A 38 -13.82 -3.62 35.14
CA ALA A 38 -14.68 -2.77 35.94
C ALA A 38 -15.41 -1.71 35.09
N CYS A 39 -14.70 -1.06 34.16
CA CYS A 39 -15.29 -0.10 33.21
C CYS A 39 -16.29 -0.80 32.26
N LYS A 40 -15.96 -1.99 31.79
CA LYS A 40 -16.85 -2.79 30.92
C LYS A 40 -18.16 -3.15 31.61
N LYS A 41 -18.14 -3.49 32.91
CA LYS A 41 -19.38 -3.72 33.69
C LYS A 41 -20.26 -2.48 33.78
N ILE A 42 -19.67 -1.30 33.91
CA ILE A 42 -20.43 -0.03 33.88
C ILE A 42 -21.09 0.13 32.52
N LEU A 43 -20.34 -0.09 31.43
CA LEU A 43 -20.85 0.02 30.07
C LEU A 43 -21.98 -0.99 29.79
N GLU A 44 -21.81 -2.24 30.17
CA GLU A 44 -22.81 -3.31 30.00
C GLU A 44 -24.13 -2.97 30.74
N LYS A 45 -24.03 -2.45 31.96
CA LYS A 45 -25.19 -2.00 32.72
C LYS A 45 -25.93 -0.86 32.02
N LEU A 46 -25.20 0.15 31.54
CA LEU A 46 -25.80 1.27 30.81
C LEU A 46 -26.42 0.81 29.48
N PHE A 47 -25.85 -0.17 28.81
CA PHE A 47 -26.44 -0.74 27.60
C PHE A 47 -27.78 -1.41 27.90
N GLU A 48 -27.90 -2.18 29.00
CA GLU A 48 -29.17 -2.74 29.44
C GLU A 48 -30.22 -1.66 29.74
N GLU A 49 -29.81 -0.58 30.42
CA GLU A 49 -30.71 0.53 30.81
C GLU A 49 -31.19 1.35 29.60
N HIS A 50 -30.34 1.50 28.56
CA HIS A 50 -30.64 2.30 27.36
C HIS A 50 -31.05 1.46 26.13
N GLY A 51 -31.17 0.14 26.30
CA GLY A 51 -31.60 -0.80 25.25
C GLY A 51 -30.51 -1.09 24.21
N GLY A 52 -29.24 -0.90 24.55
CA GLY A 52 -28.10 -1.26 23.70
C GLY A 52 -27.84 -2.77 23.70
N THR A 53 -27.49 -3.33 22.58
CA THR A 53 -27.15 -4.75 22.42
C THR A 53 -25.74 -4.89 21.85
N ILE A 54 -24.83 -5.48 22.63
CA ILE A 54 -23.46 -5.75 22.15
C ILE A 54 -23.53 -6.85 21.10
N PHE A 55 -22.94 -6.59 19.93
CA PHE A 55 -22.85 -7.56 18.85
C PHE A 55 -21.41 -7.98 18.54
N ASN A 56 -20.40 -7.18 18.99
CA ASN A 56 -18.99 -7.53 18.78
C ASN A 56 -18.12 -6.96 19.90
N THR A 57 -17.04 -7.70 20.25
CA THR A 57 -15.99 -7.24 21.14
C THR A 57 -14.64 -7.73 20.62
N ALA A 58 -13.67 -6.84 20.44
CA ALA A 58 -12.33 -7.18 19.98
C ALA A 58 -11.29 -6.45 20.84
N GLY A 59 -10.61 -7.20 21.73
CA GLY A 59 -9.69 -6.60 22.70
C GLY A 59 -10.40 -5.65 23.65
N ASP A 60 -10.02 -4.38 23.62
CA ASP A 60 -10.62 -3.27 24.39
C ASP A 60 -11.78 -2.57 23.66
N SER A 61 -12.02 -2.93 22.40
CA SER A 61 -13.10 -2.36 21.60
C SER A 61 -14.42 -3.05 21.85
N VAL A 62 -15.52 -2.29 21.97
CA VAL A 62 -16.88 -2.77 22.12
C VAL A 62 -17.78 -2.11 21.09
N LEU A 63 -18.53 -2.94 20.34
CA LEU A 63 -19.51 -2.50 19.36
C LEU A 63 -20.91 -2.92 19.79
N ALA A 64 -21.84 -1.97 19.81
CA ALA A 64 -23.23 -2.22 20.18
C ALA A 64 -24.23 -1.56 19.22
N GLU A 65 -25.38 -2.17 19.09
CA GLU A 65 -26.53 -1.61 18.39
C GLU A 65 -27.51 -0.98 19.38
N PHE A 66 -28.08 0.17 19.03
CA PHE A 66 -29.10 0.86 19.82
C PHE A 66 -30.39 1.05 19.01
N PRO A 67 -31.55 1.01 19.68
CA PRO A 67 -32.84 1.22 19.03
C PRO A 67 -33.07 2.69 18.64
N SER A 68 -32.30 3.62 19.21
CA SER A 68 -32.47 5.06 19.02
C SER A 68 -31.13 5.80 19.11
N ALA A 69 -30.96 6.77 18.22
CA ALA A 69 -29.80 7.68 18.26
C ALA A 69 -29.74 8.49 19.60
N VAL A 70 -30.89 8.88 20.11
CA VAL A 70 -30.97 9.61 21.39
C VAL A 70 -30.53 8.71 22.55
N SER A 71 -31.00 7.46 22.60
CA SER A 71 -30.59 6.50 23.64
C SER A 71 -29.09 6.21 23.60
N ALA A 72 -28.52 6.05 22.40
CA ALA A 72 -27.08 5.81 22.23
C ALA A 72 -26.25 7.00 22.73
N VAL A 73 -26.65 8.23 22.41
CA VAL A 73 -25.93 9.45 22.81
C VAL A 73 -26.05 9.74 24.32
N VAL A 74 -27.23 9.50 24.91
CA VAL A 74 -27.43 9.64 26.37
C VAL A 74 -26.57 8.59 27.11
N CYS A 75 -26.61 7.34 26.67
CA CYS A 75 -25.78 6.27 27.21
C CYS A 75 -24.27 6.60 27.14
N ALA A 76 -23.81 7.15 26.01
CA ALA A 76 -22.41 7.58 25.84
C ALA A 76 -22.02 8.70 26.81
N SER A 77 -22.91 9.68 26.99
CA SER A 77 -22.69 10.79 27.93
C SER A 77 -22.57 10.30 29.36
N GLU A 78 -23.52 9.49 29.82
CA GLU A 78 -23.53 8.91 31.17
C GLU A 78 -22.32 8.01 31.41
N PHE A 79 -21.92 7.21 30.41
CA PHE A 79 -20.72 6.39 30.51
C PHE A 79 -19.47 7.23 30.73
N GLN A 80 -19.26 8.29 29.94
CA GLN A 80 -18.09 9.17 30.08
C GLN A 80 -18.09 9.89 31.45
N GLU A 81 -19.26 10.29 31.95
CA GLU A 81 -19.39 10.90 33.28
C GLU A 81 -19.02 9.91 34.39
N LEU A 82 -19.52 8.69 34.35
CA LEU A 82 -19.21 7.64 35.33
C LEU A 82 -17.73 7.22 35.30
N ILE A 83 -17.13 7.15 34.12
CA ILE A 83 -15.70 6.86 33.98
C ILE A 83 -14.86 8.01 34.54
N LYS A 84 -15.25 9.27 34.31
CA LYS A 84 -14.60 10.44 34.90
C LYS A 84 -14.69 10.40 36.41
N GLU A 85 -15.89 10.18 36.98
CA GLU A 85 -16.10 10.07 38.43
C GLU A 85 -15.26 8.95 39.04
N ARG A 86 -15.22 7.78 38.40
CA ARG A 86 -14.37 6.65 38.82
C ARG A 86 -12.89 7.02 38.85
N ASN A 87 -12.40 7.71 37.83
CA ASN A 87 -11.01 8.14 37.71
C ASN A 87 -10.67 9.21 38.76
N ASP A 88 -11.55 10.18 38.99
CA ASP A 88 -11.38 11.27 39.97
C ASP A 88 -11.37 10.74 41.41
N ASN A 89 -12.20 9.73 41.72
CA ASN A 89 -12.27 9.07 43.01
C ASN A 89 -11.11 8.10 43.29
N ARG A 90 -10.14 7.96 42.34
CA ARG A 90 -8.97 7.06 42.45
C ARG A 90 -9.33 5.63 42.86
N GLN A 91 -10.45 5.13 42.35
CA GLN A 91 -10.90 3.73 42.58
C GLN A 91 -10.00 2.69 41.94
N SER A 92 -9.04 3.08 41.12
CA SER A 92 -8.05 2.23 40.49
C SER A 92 -6.72 3.00 40.36
N PRO A 93 -5.57 2.32 40.43
CA PRO A 93 -4.27 2.91 40.13
C PRO A 93 -4.12 3.30 38.64
N ILE A 94 -4.93 2.71 37.76
CA ILE A 94 -4.92 3.01 36.32
C ILE A 94 -6.20 3.74 35.93
N ASN A 95 -6.03 4.95 35.39
CA ASN A 95 -7.11 5.78 34.87
C ASN A 95 -7.30 5.51 33.37
N LEU A 96 -8.30 4.70 33.02
CA LEU A 96 -8.64 4.44 31.63
C LEU A 96 -9.49 5.57 31.06
N GLN A 97 -9.17 5.96 29.83
CA GLN A 97 -9.92 6.94 29.06
C GLN A 97 -10.53 6.25 27.84
N PHE A 98 -11.77 6.59 27.51
CA PHE A 98 -12.49 5.98 26.40
C PHE A 98 -12.76 6.99 25.29
N ARG A 99 -12.77 6.51 24.06
CA ARG A 99 -13.29 7.25 22.91
C ARG A 99 -14.59 6.59 22.45
N ILE A 100 -15.54 7.38 22.03
CA ILE A 100 -16.83 6.87 21.56
C ILE A 100 -17.18 7.50 20.23
N GLY A 101 -17.58 6.64 19.26
CA GLY A 101 -18.12 7.02 17.96
C GLY A 101 -19.52 6.49 17.78
N ILE A 102 -20.47 7.34 17.35
CA ILE A 102 -21.86 6.94 17.14
C ILE A 102 -22.29 7.31 15.71
N ASN A 103 -22.74 6.31 14.98
CA ASN A 103 -23.26 6.47 13.61
C ASN A 103 -24.63 5.82 13.44
N MET A 104 -25.42 6.34 12.52
CA MET A 104 -26.62 5.67 12.03
C MET A 104 -26.46 5.42 10.52
N GLY A 105 -26.53 4.18 10.12
CA GLY A 105 -26.33 3.78 8.72
C GLY A 105 -26.83 2.38 8.41
N ASP A 106 -26.66 2.00 7.14
CA ASP A 106 -27.02 0.67 6.65
C ASP A 106 -26.04 -0.38 7.16
N VAL A 107 -26.58 -1.51 7.65
CA VAL A 107 -25.82 -2.64 8.16
C VAL A 107 -26.42 -3.94 7.68
N VAL A 108 -25.57 -4.94 7.57
CA VAL A 108 -25.90 -6.33 7.28
C VAL A 108 -25.84 -7.12 8.58
N LYS A 109 -26.92 -7.83 8.92
CA LYS A 109 -26.96 -8.75 10.05
C LYS A 109 -26.63 -10.14 9.57
N GLU A 110 -25.59 -10.72 10.18
CA GLU A 110 -25.18 -12.09 9.96
C GLU A 110 -25.01 -12.75 11.34
N ASP A 111 -25.81 -13.75 11.64
CA ASP A 111 -25.92 -14.36 12.95
C ASP A 111 -26.19 -13.33 14.07
N SER A 112 -25.24 -13.19 15.00
CA SER A 112 -25.28 -12.23 16.09
C SER A 112 -24.48 -10.96 15.82
N ASN A 113 -23.83 -10.84 14.66
CA ASN A 113 -22.94 -9.75 14.28
C ASN A 113 -23.59 -8.76 13.29
N LEU A 114 -23.08 -7.54 13.26
CA LEU A 114 -23.43 -6.51 12.27
C LEU A 114 -22.19 -6.09 11.49
N TYR A 115 -22.32 -5.97 10.19
CA TYR A 115 -21.28 -5.56 9.25
C TYR A 115 -21.74 -4.42 8.35
N GLY A 116 -20.82 -3.80 7.64
CA GLY A 116 -21.11 -2.79 6.62
C GLY A 116 -20.61 -1.38 6.96
N ASP A 117 -20.93 -0.44 6.08
CA ASP A 117 -20.46 0.96 6.19
C ASP A 117 -20.94 1.65 7.46
N GLY A 118 -22.14 1.29 7.94
CA GLY A 118 -22.67 1.83 9.20
C GLY A 118 -21.74 1.55 10.39
N VAL A 119 -21.20 0.34 10.48
CA VAL A 119 -20.25 -0.07 11.53
C VAL A 119 -18.88 0.58 11.31
N ASN A 120 -18.39 0.59 10.07
CA ASN A 120 -17.09 1.16 9.72
C ASN A 120 -17.03 2.67 10.03
N ILE A 121 -18.09 3.42 9.76
CA ILE A 121 -18.16 4.86 10.07
C ILE A 121 -18.18 5.08 11.59
N ALA A 122 -18.90 4.26 12.36
CA ALA A 122 -18.91 4.36 13.83
C ALA A 122 -17.50 4.16 14.41
N ALA A 123 -16.75 3.16 13.96
CA ALA A 123 -15.37 2.92 14.36
C ALA A 123 -14.41 4.08 13.95
N ARG A 124 -14.67 4.74 12.82
CA ARG A 124 -13.88 5.92 12.40
C ARG A 124 -14.20 7.16 13.23
N LEU A 125 -15.46 7.35 13.61
CA LEU A 125 -15.87 8.43 14.53
C LEU A 125 -15.27 8.21 15.92
N GLU A 126 -15.21 6.95 16.37
CA GLU A 126 -14.52 6.58 17.60
C GLU A 126 -13.03 6.98 17.54
N ALA A 127 -12.32 6.59 16.49
CA ALA A 127 -10.91 6.95 16.29
C ALA A 127 -10.69 8.48 16.16
N LEU A 128 -11.69 9.25 15.68
CA LEU A 128 -11.67 10.70 15.57
C LEU A 128 -11.97 11.39 16.92
N ALA A 129 -12.67 10.72 17.84
CA ALA A 129 -13.03 11.28 19.15
C ALA A 129 -11.79 11.60 19.98
N GLN A 130 -11.86 12.68 20.79
CA GLN A 130 -10.83 12.98 21.78
C GLN A 130 -10.85 11.96 22.92
N PRO A 131 -9.76 11.79 23.68
CA PRO A 131 -9.80 11.03 24.92
C PRO A 131 -10.94 11.55 25.84
N ASN A 132 -11.77 10.63 26.33
CA ASN A 132 -13.02 10.90 27.04
C ASN A 132 -14.06 11.71 26.23
N GLY A 133 -13.96 11.69 24.91
CA GLY A 133 -14.87 12.39 24.00
C GLY A 133 -15.87 11.47 23.32
N ILE A 134 -16.87 12.09 22.69
CA ILE A 134 -17.92 11.42 21.90
C ILE A 134 -18.01 12.13 20.56
N CYS A 135 -17.85 11.38 19.47
CA CYS A 135 -17.95 11.88 18.12
C CYS A 135 -19.15 11.26 17.38
N LEU A 136 -19.93 12.07 16.69
CA LEU A 136 -21.20 11.70 16.08
C LEU A 136 -21.16 11.94 14.58
N SER A 137 -21.82 11.07 13.80
CA SER A 137 -22.12 11.38 12.42
C SER A 137 -23.23 12.44 12.29
N LYS A 138 -23.29 13.10 11.12
CA LYS A 138 -24.35 14.06 10.83
C LYS A 138 -25.74 13.45 10.97
N SER A 139 -25.96 12.20 10.54
CA SER A 139 -27.23 11.51 10.67
C SER A 139 -27.68 11.36 12.13
N VAL A 140 -26.76 11.09 13.06
CA VAL A 140 -27.02 11.04 14.50
C VAL A 140 -27.27 12.45 15.05
N TYR A 141 -26.41 13.42 14.72
CA TYR A 141 -26.55 14.81 15.14
C TYR A 141 -27.93 15.38 14.77
N ASP A 142 -28.37 15.21 13.54
CA ASP A 142 -29.66 15.73 13.06
C ASP A 142 -30.88 15.18 13.84
N LEU A 143 -30.76 13.96 14.39
CA LEU A 143 -31.79 13.32 15.21
C LEU A 143 -31.76 13.78 16.68
N VAL A 144 -30.58 14.13 17.21
CA VAL A 144 -30.34 14.35 18.64
C VAL A 144 -30.36 15.83 19.02
N ASN A 145 -29.86 16.72 18.15
CA ASN A 145 -29.62 18.13 18.49
C ASN A 145 -30.89 18.90 18.93
N LYS A 146 -32.07 18.52 18.38
CA LYS A 146 -33.36 19.14 18.71
C LYS A 146 -34.12 18.48 19.87
N LYS A 147 -33.65 17.29 20.28
CA LYS A 147 -34.31 16.46 21.30
C LYS A 147 -33.56 16.41 22.63
N THR A 148 -32.34 16.93 22.67
CA THR A 148 -31.49 16.97 23.86
C THR A 148 -30.97 18.37 24.10
N LYS A 149 -30.42 18.62 25.30
CA LYS A 149 -29.77 19.89 25.66
C LYS A 149 -28.25 19.85 25.51
N PHE A 150 -27.73 18.82 24.87
CA PHE A 150 -26.28 18.69 24.65
C PHE A 150 -25.75 19.82 23.75
N LEU A 151 -24.52 20.20 23.99
CA LEU A 151 -23.79 21.12 23.13
C LEU A 151 -22.95 20.32 22.13
N PHE A 152 -22.88 20.82 20.91
CA PHE A 152 -22.14 20.16 19.83
C PHE A 152 -21.13 21.12 19.20
N SER A 153 -20.02 20.60 18.75
CA SER A 153 -19.05 21.32 17.94
C SER A 153 -18.95 20.66 16.56
N ASP A 154 -19.24 21.43 15.53
CA ASP A 154 -19.12 20.96 14.14
C ASP A 154 -17.65 20.78 13.78
N LEU A 155 -17.26 19.58 13.35
CA LEU A 155 -15.91 19.23 12.89
C LEU A 155 -15.80 19.34 11.36
N GLY A 156 -16.90 19.60 10.66
CA GLY A 156 -16.95 19.64 9.21
C GLY A 156 -16.83 18.27 8.55
N GLU A 157 -16.60 18.30 7.25
CA GLU A 157 -16.38 17.09 6.47
C GLU A 157 -15.03 16.45 6.83
N GLN A 158 -15.09 15.20 7.27
CA GLN A 158 -13.93 14.40 7.61
C GLN A 158 -13.70 13.36 6.52
N LYS A 159 -12.45 13.27 6.07
CA LYS A 159 -12.02 12.24 5.13
C LYS A 159 -11.11 11.27 5.84
N VAL A 160 -11.61 10.09 6.17
CA VAL A 160 -10.81 9.03 6.80
C VAL A 160 -10.77 7.84 5.85
N LYS A 161 -9.58 7.57 5.28
CA LYS A 161 -9.38 6.61 4.18
C LYS A 161 -10.25 6.97 2.98
N GLU A 162 -11.18 6.10 2.58
CA GLU A 162 -12.00 6.27 1.38
C GLU A 162 -13.40 6.86 1.67
N ASN A 163 -13.80 6.95 2.95
CA ASN A 163 -15.10 7.47 3.34
C ASN A 163 -15.03 8.93 3.72
N GLN A 164 -15.95 9.71 3.17
CA GLN A 164 -16.18 11.10 3.53
C GLN A 164 -17.48 11.17 4.32
N PHE A 165 -17.43 11.76 5.51
CA PHE A 165 -18.58 11.93 6.38
C PHE A 165 -18.45 13.21 7.21
N HIS A 166 -19.56 13.84 7.50
CA HIS A 166 -19.59 15.01 8.35
C HIS A 166 -19.70 14.60 9.82
N ALA A 167 -18.80 15.11 10.65
CA ALA A 167 -18.65 14.74 12.06
C ALA A 167 -18.94 15.90 13.02
N PHE A 168 -19.40 15.55 14.21
CA PHE A 168 -19.68 16.48 15.32
C PHE A 168 -19.12 15.91 16.62
N ASP A 169 -18.42 16.74 17.41
CA ASP A 169 -18.13 16.41 18.81
C ASP A 169 -19.32 16.76 19.69
N LEU A 170 -19.70 15.87 20.59
CA LEU A 170 -20.56 16.17 21.71
C LEU A 170 -19.69 16.76 22.83
N LEU A 171 -20.03 17.96 23.31
CA LEU A 171 -19.29 18.64 24.38
C LEU A 171 -19.94 18.33 25.71
N LEU A 172 -19.28 17.50 26.52
CA LEU A 172 -19.66 17.27 27.93
C LEU A 172 -19.30 18.47 28.81
N ASP A 173 -18.28 19.23 28.42
CA ASP A 173 -17.85 20.48 28.98
C ASP A 173 -17.54 21.49 27.87
N PRO A 174 -17.99 22.75 27.96
CA PRO A 174 -17.72 23.77 26.93
C PRO A 174 -16.22 24.01 26.67
N SER A 175 -15.33 23.67 27.60
CA SER A 175 -13.89 23.77 27.44
C SER A 175 -13.30 22.72 26.49
N GLN A 176 -14.03 21.66 26.19
CA GLN A 176 -13.61 20.57 25.27
C GLN A 176 -13.70 20.95 23.79
N LYS A 177 -14.17 22.18 23.48
CA LYS A 177 -14.25 22.63 22.10
C LYS A 177 -12.88 22.69 21.46
N ARG A 178 -12.66 21.88 20.43
CA ARG A 178 -11.41 21.91 19.65
C ARG A 178 -11.30 23.23 18.91
N THR A 179 -10.12 23.84 18.95
CA THR A 179 -9.77 24.91 18.00
C THR A 179 -9.43 24.22 16.67
N ILE A 180 -10.44 24.02 15.85
CA ILE A 180 -10.20 23.56 14.48
C ILE A 180 -9.53 24.75 13.78
N LYS A 181 -8.30 24.58 13.32
CA LYS A 181 -7.72 25.48 12.33
C LYS A 181 -8.50 25.26 11.04
N SER A 182 -9.66 25.87 10.93
CA SER A 182 -10.34 26.02 9.67
C SER A 182 -9.44 26.89 8.79
N ASN A 183 -9.05 26.38 7.65
CA ASN A 183 -8.47 27.17 6.58
C ASN A 183 -9.55 28.07 5.97
N GLU A 184 -10.07 28.98 6.76
CA GLU A 184 -10.91 30.07 6.27
C GLU A 184 -10.36 31.42 6.75
N ASN A 185 -10.09 32.23 5.76
CA ASN A 185 -9.60 33.58 5.77
C ASN A 185 -10.26 34.47 6.84
N SER A 186 -9.58 34.65 7.98
CA SER A 186 -9.84 35.76 8.88
C SER A 186 -8.58 36.59 9.12
N SER A 187 -8.03 37.12 8.03
CA SER A 187 -6.82 37.95 8.04
C SER A 187 -7.05 39.34 7.49
N VAL A 188 -8.26 39.89 7.52
CA VAL A 188 -8.54 41.19 6.88
C VAL A 188 -8.38 42.40 7.84
N ARG A 189 -8.19 42.20 9.15
CA ARG A 189 -8.10 43.35 10.09
C ARG A 189 -6.75 43.56 10.81
N ILE A 190 -5.78 42.69 10.63
CA ILE A 190 -4.40 42.92 11.06
C ILE A 190 -3.51 43.32 9.87
N PHE A 191 -4.03 43.25 8.66
CA PHE A 191 -3.32 43.44 7.41
C PHE A 191 -3.01 44.91 7.06
N THR A 192 -3.69 45.91 7.63
CA THR A 192 -3.47 47.32 7.22
C THR A 192 -2.30 48.00 7.94
N ALA A 193 -1.88 47.55 9.09
CA ALA A 193 -0.72 48.10 9.79
C ALA A 193 0.61 47.36 9.50
N VAL A 194 0.52 46.07 9.16
CA VAL A 194 1.67 45.24 8.79
C VAL A 194 1.96 45.32 7.28
N ALA A 195 0.94 45.65 6.49
CA ALA A 195 1.07 45.72 5.03
C ALA A 195 1.98 46.84 4.51
N THR A 196 2.08 47.97 5.24
CA THR A 196 2.99 49.09 4.84
C THR A 196 4.45 48.80 5.14
N LEU A 197 4.72 48.06 6.24
CA LEU A 197 6.10 47.64 6.52
C LEU A 197 6.53 46.45 5.70
N LEU A 198 5.57 45.60 5.35
CA LEU A 198 5.79 44.37 4.52
C LEU A 198 5.99 44.72 3.05
N VAL A 199 5.34 45.77 2.53
CA VAL A 199 5.52 46.21 1.13
C VAL A 199 6.93 46.72 0.87
N ILE A 200 7.57 47.33 1.83
CA ILE A 200 8.97 47.82 1.69
C ILE A 200 9.97 46.65 1.83
N THR A 201 9.70 45.68 2.72
CA THR A 201 10.56 44.51 2.85
C THR A 201 10.31 43.47 1.77
N ILE A 202 9.07 43.33 1.29
CA ILE A 202 8.74 42.44 0.17
C ILE A 202 9.23 43.04 -1.15
N GLY A 203 9.16 44.32 -1.35
CA GLY A 203 9.75 44.99 -2.52
C GLY A 203 11.27 44.76 -2.62
N GLY A 204 11.98 44.80 -1.50
CA GLY A 204 13.41 44.46 -1.44
C GLY A 204 13.69 42.94 -1.59
N LEU A 205 12.84 42.09 -1.06
CA LEU A 205 12.94 40.64 -1.23
C LEU A 205 12.49 40.17 -2.60
N ILE A 206 11.45 40.76 -3.18
CA ILE A 206 11.04 40.47 -4.57
C ILE A 206 12.12 40.91 -5.56
N TYR A 207 12.76 42.04 -5.34
CA TYR A 207 13.90 42.44 -6.15
C TYR A 207 15.11 41.50 -6.01
N PHE A 208 15.33 40.96 -4.80
CA PHE A 208 16.40 39.97 -4.52
C PHE A 208 16.07 38.58 -5.05
N PHE A 209 14.79 38.13 -4.92
CA PHE A 209 14.37 36.80 -5.37
C PHE A 209 13.92 36.73 -6.85
N SER A 210 13.61 37.86 -7.49
CA SER A 210 13.30 37.91 -8.95
C SER A 210 14.48 37.51 -9.84
N PHE A 211 15.68 37.43 -9.28
CA PHE A 211 16.87 36.94 -9.99
C PHE A 211 17.22 35.47 -9.69
N GLN A 212 16.49 34.77 -8.81
CA GLN A 212 16.85 33.40 -8.43
C GLN A 212 15.71 32.36 -8.35
N THR A 213 14.49 32.65 -8.74
CA THR A 213 13.44 31.64 -8.68
C THR A 213 12.66 31.49 -9.97
N ASP A 214 12.79 30.30 -10.51
CA ASP A 214 11.94 29.76 -11.57
C ASP A 214 10.46 29.70 -11.06
N PRO A 215 9.47 30.26 -11.80
CA PRO A 215 8.09 30.38 -11.32
C PRO A 215 7.30 29.08 -11.20
N GLN A 216 7.93 27.93 -11.31
CA GLN A 216 7.24 26.63 -11.27
C GLN A 216 7.14 25.96 -9.88
N LYS A 217 7.51 26.64 -8.77
CA LYS A 217 7.51 26.02 -7.42
C LYS A 217 6.42 26.46 -6.46
N LEU A 218 5.42 27.20 -6.90
CA LEU A 218 4.21 27.47 -6.09
C LEU A 218 2.94 26.96 -6.81
N ALA A 219 2.94 25.69 -7.14
CA ALA A 219 1.70 24.99 -7.42
C ALA A 219 1.18 24.39 -6.09
N ILE A 220 0.06 24.92 -5.65
CA ILE A 220 -0.84 24.34 -4.68
C ILE A 220 -0.86 22.82 -4.86
N GLN A 221 -0.63 22.06 -3.78
CA GLN A 221 -0.89 20.62 -3.75
C GLN A 221 -2.40 20.38 -3.95
N ILE A 222 -2.82 20.46 -5.20
CA ILE A 222 -4.00 19.73 -5.66
C ILE A 222 -3.57 18.27 -5.61
N ASP A 223 -4.38 17.40 -5.01
CA ASP A 223 -4.24 15.95 -5.00
C ASP A 223 -3.70 15.48 -6.35
N THR A 224 -2.40 15.28 -6.43
CA THR A 224 -1.78 14.73 -7.63
C THR A 224 -2.28 13.31 -7.75
N PRO A 225 -2.78 12.89 -8.93
CA PRO A 225 -3.12 11.50 -9.19
C PRO A 225 -1.95 10.65 -8.71
N LYS A 226 -2.26 9.56 -7.96
CA LYS A 226 -1.25 8.62 -7.45
C LYS A 226 -0.21 8.38 -8.54
N GLU A 227 1.01 8.83 -8.32
CA GLU A 227 2.07 8.85 -9.33
C GLU A 227 2.28 7.45 -9.88
N ASN A 228 2.30 7.31 -11.20
CA ASN A 228 2.49 6.01 -11.86
C ASN A 228 3.86 5.42 -11.50
N ILE A 229 3.84 4.53 -10.53
CA ILE A 229 5.05 3.97 -9.92
C ILE A 229 5.87 3.16 -10.92
N LEU A 230 5.22 2.46 -11.82
CA LEU A 230 5.84 1.51 -12.73
C LEU A 230 5.97 2.04 -14.18
N GLY A 231 5.56 3.28 -14.45
CA GLY A 231 5.52 3.79 -15.81
C GLY A 231 4.60 2.98 -16.74
N LYS A 232 3.67 2.19 -16.18
CA LYS A 232 2.76 1.31 -16.91
C LYS A 232 1.34 1.86 -16.90
N THR A 233 0.64 1.70 -18.00
CA THR A 233 -0.75 2.14 -18.16
C THR A 233 -1.63 0.93 -18.45
N LEU A 234 -2.77 0.84 -17.77
CA LEU A 234 -3.82 -0.15 -18.01
C LEU A 234 -5.00 0.55 -18.71
N LEU A 235 -5.41 -0.01 -19.84
CA LEU A 235 -6.67 0.33 -20.51
C LEU A 235 -7.68 -0.78 -20.21
N ILE A 236 -8.82 -0.41 -19.63
CA ILE A 236 -9.96 -1.31 -19.44
C ILE A 236 -10.98 -0.98 -20.50
N LEU A 237 -11.20 -1.91 -21.45
CA LEU A 237 -12.16 -1.73 -22.52
C LEU A 237 -13.58 -2.11 -22.07
N PRO A 238 -14.60 -1.43 -22.57
CA PRO A 238 -15.98 -1.88 -22.42
C PRO A 238 -16.17 -3.30 -22.93
N PHE A 239 -16.98 -4.12 -22.23
CA PHE A 239 -17.20 -5.52 -22.62
C PHE A 239 -18.04 -5.63 -23.87
N ASP A 240 -17.79 -6.66 -24.67
CA ASP A 240 -18.57 -6.96 -25.86
C ASP A 240 -19.95 -7.49 -25.47
N ASN A 241 -20.96 -7.02 -26.20
CA ASN A 241 -22.33 -7.48 -26.03
C ASN A 241 -22.56 -8.73 -26.90
N VAL A 242 -22.94 -9.82 -26.25
CA VAL A 242 -23.31 -11.05 -26.96
C VAL A 242 -24.83 -11.30 -26.93
N SER A 243 -25.62 -10.47 -26.22
CA SER A 243 -27.08 -10.54 -26.16
C SER A 243 -27.75 -9.16 -26.11
N ASP A 244 -28.88 -8.99 -26.78
CA ASP A 244 -29.57 -7.71 -27.07
C ASP A 244 -30.62 -7.25 -26.04
N SER A 245 -30.69 -7.77 -24.81
CA SER A 245 -31.67 -7.32 -23.85
C SER A 245 -31.23 -6.04 -23.13
N SER A 246 -32.15 -5.05 -22.98
CA SER A 246 -31.88 -3.75 -22.38
C SER A 246 -31.43 -3.81 -20.90
N ASP A 247 -31.91 -4.80 -20.15
CA ASP A 247 -31.60 -4.98 -18.74
C ASP A 247 -30.16 -5.47 -18.51
N THR A 248 -29.70 -6.33 -19.42
CA THR A 248 -28.30 -6.77 -19.40
C THR A 248 -27.32 -5.65 -19.75
N ALA A 249 -27.68 -4.66 -20.55
CA ALA A 249 -26.81 -3.54 -20.90
C ALA A 249 -26.50 -2.62 -19.71
N SER A 250 -27.48 -2.31 -18.89
CA SER A 250 -27.29 -1.49 -17.68
C SER A 250 -26.43 -2.18 -16.63
N MET A 251 -26.62 -3.48 -16.45
CA MET A 251 -25.85 -4.29 -15.52
C MET A 251 -24.39 -4.42 -15.96
N LYS A 252 -24.13 -4.70 -17.25
CA LYS A 252 -22.78 -4.73 -17.82
C LYS A 252 -22.02 -3.44 -17.60
N LYS A 253 -22.69 -2.31 -17.79
CA LYS A 253 -22.13 -0.98 -17.55
C LYS A 253 -21.72 -0.83 -16.08
N SER A 254 -22.58 -1.22 -15.15
CA SER A 254 -22.31 -1.16 -13.71
C SER A 254 -21.11 -2.04 -13.31
N ILE A 255 -20.99 -3.23 -13.90
CA ILE A 255 -19.85 -4.14 -13.67
C ILE A 255 -18.53 -3.49 -14.12
N ILE A 256 -18.49 -2.92 -15.32
CA ILE A 256 -17.29 -2.25 -15.85
C ILE A 256 -16.92 -1.05 -14.98
N ASP A 257 -17.93 -0.28 -14.58
CA ASP A 257 -17.74 0.90 -13.74
C ASP A 257 -17.17 0.54 -12.38
N HIS A 258 -17.67 -0.53 -11.78
CA HIS A 258 -17.17 -1.08 -10.54
C HIS A 258 -15.71 -1.53 -10.70
N LEU A 259 -15.38 -2.33 -11.72
CA LEU A 259 -14.02 -2.80 -11.97
C LEU A 259 -13.04 -1.65 -12.23
N ILE A 260 -13.41 -0.66 -13.05
CA ILE A 260 -12.55 0.52 -13.29
C ILE A 260 -12.32 1.28 -11.98
N SER A 261 -13.37 1.53 -11.19
CA SER A 261 -13.26 2.27 -9.93
C SER A 261 -12.38 1.52 -8.92
N SER A 262 -12.65 0.24 -8.74
CA SER A 262 -11.98 -0.60 -7.75
C SER A 262 -10.51 -0.86 -8.11
N ILE A 263 -10.21 -1.21 -9.36
CA ILE A 263 -8.83 -1.41 -9.81
C ILE A 263 -8.06 -0.08 -9.76
N SER A 264 -8.71 1.05 -10.10
CA SER A 264 -8.07 2.38 -10.06
C SER A 264 -7.61 2.80 -8.67
N SER A 265 -8.36 2.41 -7.64
CA SER A 265 -8.02 2.74 -6.25
C SER A 265 -6.84 1.94 -5.72
N THR A 266 -6.56 0.78 -6.30
CA THR A 266 -5.74 -0.26 -5.68
C THR A 266 -4.45 -0.55 -6.41
N VAL A 267 -4.43 -0.39 -7.74
CA VAL A 267 -3.26 -0.71 -8.57
C VAL A 267 -2.46 0.56 -8.81
N MET A 268 -1.16 0.49 -8.55
CA MET A 268 -0.20 1.58 -8.77
C MET A 268 0.12 1.75 -10.26
N LEU A 269 -0.90 1.71 -11.11
CA LEU A 269 -0.84 1.92 -12.56
C LEU A 269 -1.60 3.20 -12.93
N ASN A 270 -1.24 3.79 -14.03
CA ASN A 270 -2.14 4.74 -14.69
C ASN A 270 -3.29 3.96 -15.31
N ILE A 271 -4.51 4.34 -14.99
CA ILE A 271 -5.70 3.78 -15.64
C ILE A 271 -6.25 4.81 -16.61
N VAL A 272 -6.48 4.38 -17.84
CA VAL A 272 -7.13 5.24 -18.83
C VAL A 272 -8.54 5.56 -18.35
N PRO A 273 -8.92 6.87 -18.29
CA PRO A 273 -10.23 7.26 -17.79
C PRO A 273 -11.36 6.58 -18.57
N ARG A 274 -12.39 6.14 -17.86
CA ARG A 274 -13.54 5.42 -18.39
C ARG A 274 -14.13 6.04 -19.65
N GLN A 275 -14.39 7.35 -19.64
CA GLN A 275 -14.98 8.05 -20.79
C GLN A 275 -14.11 7.89 -22.03
N LYS A 276 -12.77 7.96 -21.86
CA LYS A 276 -11.81 7.75 -22.95
C LYS A 276 -11.86 6.31 -23.46
N SER A 277 -12.00 5.32 -22.58
CA SER A 277 -12.07 3.89 -22.94
C SER A 277 -13.26 3.58 -23.85
N TYR A 278 -14.43 4.16 -23.61
CA TYR A 278 -15.61 4.00 -24.47
C TYR A 278 -15.38 4.58 -25.87
N VAL A 279 -14.87 5.82 -25.94
CA VAL A 279 -14.57 6.48 -27.21
C VAL A 279 -13.51 5.72 -28.00
N LEU A 280 -12.49 5.20 -27.32
CA LEU A 280 -11.40 4.46 -27.95
C LEU A 280 -11.89 3.14 -28.56
N LYS A 281 -12.78 2.42 -27.87
CA LYS A 281 -13.35 1.16 -28.39
C LYS A 281 -14.15 1.36 -29.66
N GLU A 282 -14.91 2.46 -29.75
CA GLU A 282 -15.68 2.79 -30.95
C GLU A 282 -14.77 3.24 -32.13
N LYS A 283 -13.68 3.94 -31.81
CA LYS A 283 -12.80 4.56 -32.80
C LYS A 283 -11.71 3.63 -33.34
N PHE A 284 -11.18 2.74 -32.51
CA PHE A 284 -10.02 1.92 -32.84
C PHE A 284 -10.34 0.43 -32.67
N GLN A 285 -9.95 -0.36 -33.66
CA GLN A 285 -10.15 -1.82 -33.67
C GLN A 285 -8.87 -2.61 -33.45
N THR A 286 -7.70 -1.97 -33.55
CA THR A 286 -6.41 -2.64 -33.38
C THR A 286 -5.76 -2.30 -32.05
N VAL A 287 -5.02 -3.27 -31.50
CA VAL A 287 -4.25 -3.10 -30.27
C VAL A 287 -3.16 -2.03 -30.45
N GLU A 288 -2.58 -1.96 -31.64
CA GLU A 288 -1.52 -1.00 -31.97
C GLU A 288 -2.03 0.45 -31.93
N ASP A 289 -3.22 0.72 -32.48
CA ASP A 289 -3.83 2.05 -32.44
C ASP A 289 -4.19 2.47 -31.00
N LEU A 290 -4.72 1.54 -30.21
CA LEU A 290 -5.00 1.76 -28.79
C LEU A 290 -3.72 2.09 -28.02
N TYR A 291 -2.62 1.40 -28.32
CA TYR A 291 -1.32 1.68 -27.74
C TYR A 291 -0.81 3.09 -28.10
N ARG A 292 -0.85 3.47 -29.38
CA ARG A 292 -0.41 4.79 -29.85
C ARG A 292 -1.17 5.92 -29.16
N GLU A 293 -2.47 5.75 -28.95
CA GLU A 293 -3.34 6.79 -28.39
C GLU A 293 -3.26 6.90 -26.86
N THR A 294 -2.95 5.79 -26.18
CA THR A 294 -3.01 5.72 -24.71
C THR A 294 -1.68 5.46 -24.03
N GLY A 295 -0.71 4.92 -24.74
CA GLY A 295 0.50 4.36 -24.15
C GLY A 295 0.23 3.14 -23.26
N ALA A 296 -0.92 2.45 -23.42
CA ALA A 296 -1.32 1.33 -22.57
C ALA A 296 -0.34 0.18 -22.68
N SER A 297 0.25 -0.20 -21.54
CA SER A 297 1.10 -1.38 -21.44
C SER A 297 0.28 -2.67 -21.38
N PHE A 298 -0.92 -2.57 -20.80
CA PHE A 298 -1.86 -3.67 -20.63
C PHE A 298 -3.26 -3.26 -21.06
N ILE A 299 -4.00 -4.19 -21.66
CA ILE A 299 -5.41 -4.03 -21.99
C ILE A 299 -6.19 -5.15 -21.28
N LEU A 300 -7.16 -4.76 -20.45
CA LEU A 300 -8.17 -5.65 -19.92
C LEU A 300 -9.40 -5.54 -20.81
N SER A 301 -9.78 -6.63 -21.43
CA SER A 301 -10.97 -6.76 -22.26
C SER A 301 -11.83 -7.91 -21.79
N GLY A 302 -13.04 -8.00 -22.28
CA GLY A 302 -13.92 -9.10 -21.91
C GLY A 302 -15.24 -9.09 -22.66
N SER A 303 -16.02 -10.12 -22.44
CA SER A 303 -17.39 -10.25 -22.90
C SER A 303 -18.31 -10.64 -21.77
N ALA A 304 -19.56 -10.22 -21.85
CA ALA A 304 -20.58 -10.62 -20.89
C ALA A 304 -21.79 -11.19 -21.63
N LEU A 305 -22.14 -12.41 -21.27
CA LEU A 305 -23.35 -13.14 -21.66
C LEU A 305 -24.27 -13.25 -20.46
N GLY A 306 -25.58 -13.12 -20.64
CA GLY A 306 -26.50 -13.32 -19.53
C GLY A 306 -27.93 -13.45 -19.97
N SER A 307 -28.70 -14.23 -19.19
CA SER A 307 -30.15 -14.25 -19.13
C SER A 307 -30.60 -13.46 -17.90
N GLU A 308 -31.92 -13.41 -17.62
CA GLU A 308 -32.46 -12.68 -16.45
C GLU A 308 -31.91 -13.15 -15.09
N GLU A 309 -31.46 -14.39 -14.99
CA GLU A 309 -30.99 -14.99 -13.73
C GLU A 309 -29.52 -15.41 -13.71
N ASN A 310 -28.94 -15.80 -14.85
CA ASN A 310 -27.59 -16.33 -14.93
C ASN A 310 -26.71 -15.50 -15.85
N PHE A 311 -25.49 -15.23 -15.40
CA PHE A 311 -24.50 -14.43 -16.11
C PHE A 311 -23.19 -15.18 -16.26
N ARG A 312 -22.51 -14.93 -17.38
CA ARG A 312 -21.13 -15.36 -17.63
C ARG A 312 -20.32 -14.15 -18.06
N ILE A 313 -19.20 -13.90 -17.38
CA ILE A 313 -18.21 -12.88 -17.74
C ILE A 313 -16.92 -13.60 -18.12
N SER A 314 -16.41 -13.30 -19.31
CA SER A 314 -15.08 -13.72 -19.75
C SER A 314 -14.17 -12.52 -19.77
N LEU A 315 -12.99 -12.64 -19.16
CA LEU A 315 -11.99 -11.58 -19.05
C LEU A 315 -10.66 -12.03 -19.62
N GLU A 316 -9.95 -11.11 -20.26
CA GLU A 316 -8.62 -11.32 -20.80
C GLU A 316 -7.73 -10.10 -20.49
N LEU A 317 -6.54 -10.34 -19.99
CA LEU A 317 -5.49 -9.34 -19.80
C LEU A 317 -4.41 -9.54 -20.85
N LEU A 318 -4.25 -8.56 -21.73
CA LEU A 318 -3.28 -8.56 -22.81
C LEU A 318 -2.07 -7.71 -22.47
N ASP A 319 -0.86 -8.23 -22.71
CA ASP A 319 0.37 -7.44 -22.80
C ASP A 319 0.48 -6.88 -24.21
N VAL A 320 0.35 -5.56 -24.34
CA VAL A 320 0.31 -4.88 -25.64
C VAL A 320 1.63 -5.00 -26.40
N ARG A 321 2.77 -4.89 -25.70
CA ARG A 321 4.09 -4.92 -26.34
C ARG A 321 4.50 -6.30 -26.84
N LYS A 322 4.02 -7.35 -26.16
CA LYS A 322 4.32 -8.74 -26.50
C LYS A 322 3.22 -9.39 -27.33
N GLU A 323 2.09 -8.68 -27.51
CA GLU A 323 0.89 -9.20 -28.18
C GLU A 323 0.47 -10.57 -27.62
N LYS A 324 0.60 -10.74 -26.29
CA LYS A 324 0.36 -12.00 -25.60
C LYS A 324 -0.69 -11.83 -24.51
N ILE A 325 -1.66 -12.74 -24.50
CA ILE A 325 -2.60 -12.86 -23.38
C ILE A 325 -1.81 -13.37 -22.17
N LEU A 326 -1.79 -12.56 -21.11
CA LEU A 326 -1.15 -12.89 -19.84
C LEU A 326 -2.03 -13.72 -18.94
N TRP A 327 -3.35 -13.53 -19.05
CA TRP A 327 -4.34 -14.16 -18.21
C TRP A 327 -5.72 -14.11 -18.87
N SER A 328 -6.50 -15.16 -18.68
CA SER A 328 -7.91 -15.20 -19.00
C SER A 328 -8.68 -15.97 -17.93
N ALA A 329 -9.92 -15.56 -17.66
CA ALA A 329 -10.80 -16.23 -16.71
C ALA A 329 -12.26 -16.11 -17.14
N ASN A 330 -13.06 -17.10 -16.73
CA ASN A 330 -14.51 -17.12 -16.94
C ASN A 330 -15.19 -17.25 -15.57
N TYR A 331 -16.20 -16.40 -15.35
CA TYR A 331 -17.00 -16.37 -14.12
C TYR A 331 -18.45 -16.61 -14.49
N GLU A 332 -19.07 -17.59 -13.85
CA GLU A 332 -20.49 -17.89 -13.99
C GLU A 332 -21.18 -17.67 -12.65
N PHE A 333 -22.24 -16.87 -12.65
CA PHE A 333 -22.92 -16.48 -11.41
C PHE A 333 -24.39 -16.17 -11.64
N SER A 334 -25.17 -16.28 -10.56
CA SER A 334 -26.55 -15.86 -10.54
C SER A 334 -26.65 -14.35 -10.21
N LYS A 335 -27.80 -13.74 -10.46
CA LYS A 335 -28.06 -12.34 -10.09
C LYS A 335 -27.91 -12.08 -8.59
N SER A 336 -28.18 -13.07 -7.74
CA SER A 336 -27.97 -13.01 -6.28
C SER A 336 -26.52 -12.91 -5.89
N ASP A 337 -25.63 -13.52 -6.69
CA ASP A 337 -24.20 -13.64 -6.36
C ASP A 337 -23.33 -12.56 -7.04
N LEU A 338 -23.99 -11.60 -7.69
CA LEU A 338 -23.31 -10.55 -8.46
C LEU A 338 -22.21 -9.85 -7.68
N PHE A 339 -22.49 -9.37 -6.48
CA PHE A 339 -21.52 -8.59 -5.71
C PHE A 339 -20.33 -9.42 -5.23
N SER A 340 -20.58 -10.64 -4.73
CA SER A 340 -19.50 -11.55 -4.32
C SER A 340 -18.61 -11.95 -5.50
N THR A 341 -19.22 -12.16 -6.68
CA THR A 341 -18.45 -12.44 -7.90
C THR A 341 -17.67 -11.23 -8.38
N LEU A 342 -18.20 -10.01 -8.24
CA LEU A 342 -17.46 -8.80 -8.57
C LEU A 342 -16.22 -8.62 -7.68
N ASP A 343 -16.34 -8.90 -6.38
CA ASP A 343 -15.21 -8.87 -5.46
C ASP A 343 -14.16 -9.92 -5.82
N GLU A 344 -14.58 -11.13 -6.21
CA GLU A 344 -13.69 -12.18 -6.71
C GLU A 344 -12.97 -11.79 -8.01
N ILE A 345 -13.70 -11.23 -8.97
CA ILE A 345 -13.13 -10.72 -10.23
C ILE A 345 -12.10 -9.62 -9.93
N GLU A 346 -12.47 -8.67 -9.08
CA GLU A 346 -11.59 -7.58 -8.69
C GLU A 346 -10.30 -8.09 -8.05
N PHE A 347 -10.42 -8.99 -7.08
CA PHE A 347 -9.27 -9.63 -6.44
C PHE A 347 -8.40 -10.34 -7.47
N SER A 348 -8.98 -11.14 -8.36
CA SER A 348 -8.25 -11.92 -9.37
C SER A 348 -7.51 -11.03 -10.35
N VAL A 349 -8.14 -9.95 -10.83
CA VAL A 349 -7.50 -8.99 -11.74
C VAL A 349 -6.36 -8.26 -11.04
N ARG A 350 -6.58 -7.77 -9.82
CA ARG A 350 -5.53 -7.11 -9.02
C ARG A 350 -4.35 -8.03 -8.76
N ARG A 351 -4.63 -9.24 -8.29
CA ARG A 351 -3.63 -10.27 -8.03
C ARG A 351 -2.81 -10.55 -9.28
N MET A 352 -3.46 -10.76 -10.42
CA MET A 352 -2.78 -11.07 -11.68
C MET A 352 -1.88 -9.93 -12.15
N ILE A 353 -2.38 -8.69 -12.15
CA ILE A 353 -1.59 -7.51 -12.55
C ILE A 353 -0.38 -7.34 -11.63
N LEU A 354 -0.58 -7.36 -10.32
CA LEU A 354 0.51 -7.19 -9.35
C LEU A 354 1.53 -8.34 -9.43
N SER A 355 1.07 -9.57 -9.62
CA SER A 355 1.91 -10.74 -9.86
C SER A 355 2.84 -10.53 -11.05
N LYS A 356 2.27 -10.21 -12.22
CA LYS A 356 3.04 -10.00 -13.46
C LYS A 356 4.02 -8.84 -13.38
N LEU A 357 3.69 -7.81 -12.60
CA LEU A 357 4.52 -6.62 -12.42
C LEU A 357 5.63 -6.81 -11.38
N THR A 358 5.55 -7.81 -10.50
CA THR A 358 6.48 -7.93 -9.37
C THR A 358 7.38 -9.16 -9.41
N MET A 359 6.83 -10.35 -9.52
CA MET A 359 7.59 -11.58 -9.29
C MET A 359 7.20 -12.78 -10.15
N GLY A 360 6.22 -12.61 -11.04
CA GLY A 360 5.68 -13.71 -11.85
C GLY A 360 4.68 -14.58 -11.10
N GLU A 361 4.04 -15.49 -11.83
CA GLU A 361 2.91 -16.28 -11.33
C GLU A 361 3.32 -17.27 -10.25
N GLU A 362 4.38 -18.05 -10.47
CA GLU A 362 4.79 -19.09 -9.54
C GLU A 362 5.23 -18.56 -8.17
N ALA A 363 6.01 -17.47 -8.15
CA ALA A 363 6.39 -16.84 -6.89
C ALA A 363 5.17 -16.23 -6.18
N THR A 364 4.15 -15.79 -6.94
CA THR A 364 2.90 -15.27 -6.40
C THR A 364 2.08 -16.38 -5.76
N GLN A 365 1.86 -17.49 -6.47
CA GLN A 365 1.15 -18.66 -5.94
C GLN A 365 1.87 -19.26 -4.73
N TYR A 366 3.20 -19.28 -4.76
CA TYR A 366 3.99 -19.71 -3.62
C TYR A 366 3.72 -18.86 -2.37
N LEU A 367 3.70 -17.53 -2.49
CA LEU A 367 3.43 -16.67 -1.33
C LEU A 367 1.97 -16.75 -0.91
N GLU A 368 1.03 -16.78 -1.84
CA GLU A 368 -0.41 -16.81 -1.58
C GLU A 368 -0.82 -17.96 -0.66
N LYS A 369 -0.28 -19.17 -0.89
CA LYS A 369 -0.57 -20.35 -0.05
C LYS A 369 -0.19 -20.19 1.43
N HIS A 370 0.65 -19.21 1.76
CA HIS A 370 1.10 -18.95 3.12
C HIS A 370 0.29 -17.88 3.85
N PHE A 371 -0.73 -17.31 3.22
CA PHE A 371 -1.59 -16.30 3.81
C PHE A 371 -3.03 -16.78 3.86
N VAL A 372 -3.63 -16.70 5.04
CA VAL A 372 -5.04 -17.06 5.25
C VAL A 372 -5.96 -15.98 4.70
N ASN A 373 -5.51 -14.72 4.75
CA ASN A 373 -6.29 -13.57 4.33
C ASN A 373 -5.78 -13.01 3.01
N SER A 374 -6.66 -12.93 2.02
CA SER A 374 -6.38 -12.39 0.69
C SER A 374 -5.92 -10.93 0.72
N GLU A 375 -6.42 -10.11 1.65
CA GLU A 375 -6.00 -8.70 1.78
C GLU A 375 -4.56 -8.56 2.30
N ASP A 376 -4.15 -9.36 3.28
CA ASP A 376 -2.75 -9.37 3.74
C ASP A 376 -1.79 -9.79 2.62
N PHE A 377 -2.21 -10.73 1.77
CA PHE A 377 -1.45 -11.13 0.60
C PHE A 377 -1.35 -10.01 -0.45
N LEU A 378 -2.46 -9.33 -0.77
CA LEU A 378 -2.44 -8.16 -1.68
C LEU A 378 -1.57 -7.02 -1.12
N GLU A 379 -1.58 -6.81 0.18
CA GLU A 379 -0.72 -5.81 0.82
C GLU A 379 0.76 -6.13 0.62
N ILE A 380 1.15 -7.40 0.69
CA ILE A 380 2.52 -7.82 0.35
C ILE A 380 2.87 -7.47 -1.10
N LEU A 381 1.97 -7.74 -2.04
CA LEU A 381 2.22 -7.38 -3.43
C LEU A 381 2.34 -5.86 -3.61
N ARG A 382 1.52 -5.07 -2.93
CA ARG A 382 1.62 -3.59 -2.90
C ARG A 382 2.94 -3.12 -2.31
N LEU A 383 3.36 -3.68 -1.18
CA LEU A 383 4.65 -3.34 -0.55
C LEU A 383 5.82 -3.69 -1.47
N ARG A 384 5.76 -4.81 -2.18
CA ARG A 384 6.79 -5.15 -3.17
C ARG A 384 6.84 -4.13 -4.31
N VAL A 385 5.70 -3.70 -4.85
CA VAL A 385 5.64 -2.64 -5.86
C VAL A 385 6.22 -1.33 -5.32
N ALA A 386 5.87 -0.94 -4.10
CA ALA A 386 6.40 0.26 -3.46
C ALA A 386 7.93 0.21 -3.30
N LEU A 387 8.47 -0.94 -2.91
CA LEU A 387 9.92 -1.16 -2.82
C LEU A 387 10.63 -1.08 -4.18
N LEU A 388 9.94 -1.38 -5.29
CA LEU A 388 10.48 -1.21 -6.64
C LEU A 388 10.62 0.26 -7.04
N LYS A 389 9.71 1.13 -6.53
CA LYS A 389 9.73 2.58 -6.81
C LYS A 389 10.79 3.32 -6.01
N GLU A 390 10.86 3.03 -4.73
CA GLU A 390 11.57 3.87 -3.77
C GLU A 390 13.09 3.72 -3.86
N GLY A 391 13.59 2.77 -4.68
CA GLY A 391 15.00 2.53 -4.99
C GLY A 391 15.94 3.29 -4.09
N THR A 392 15.85 3.13 -2.74
CA THR A 392 16.83 3.70 -1.83
C THR A 392 16.55 5.01 -1.08
N SER A 393 15.32 5.45 -0.89
CA SER A 393 15.20 6.51 0.12
C SER A 393 15.54 5.93 1.51
N ILE A 394 16.69 6.34 2.03
CA ILE A 394 17.32 5.90 3.28
C ILE A 394 16.42 6.19 4.50
N GLU A 395 15.38 6.99 4.36
CA GLU A 395 14.61 7.57 5.45
C GLU A 395 13.43 6.70 5.94
N ARG A 396 13.17 5.54 5.31
CA ARG A 396 12.02 4.70 5.69
C ARG A 396 12.44 3.37 6.27
N ASN A 397 11.85 3.01 7.41
CA ASN A 397 11.98 1.68 8.02
C ASN A 397 11.25 0.63 7.16
N HIS A 398 11.99 0.03 6.23
CA HIS A 398 11.45 -0.95 5.27
C HIS A 398 10.98 -2.26 5.92
N SER A 399 11.36 -2.56 7.15
CA SER A 399 10.96 -3.80 7.83
C SER A 399 9.63 -3.67 8.56
N GLU A 400 9.22 -2.47 8.94
CA GLU A 400 8.03 -2.24 9.75
C GLU A 400 6.72 -2.76 9.09
N PRO A 401 6.43 -2.47 7.82
CA PRO A 401 5.23 -3.02 7.19
C PRO A 401 5.22 -4.56 7.17
N PHE A 402 6.38 -5.19 6.94
CA PHE A 402 6.49 -6.65 6.98
C PHE A 402 6.37 -7.21 8.40
N ARG A 403 6.83 -6.48 9.41
CA ARG A 403 6.63 -6.83 10.81
C ARG A 403 5.13 -6.86 11.16
N MET A 404 4.38 -5.83 10.76
CA MET A 404 2.94 -5.76 10.99
C MET A 404 2.18 -6.91 10.31
N ILE A 405 2.59 -7.31 9.11
CA ILE A 405 2.01 -8.47 8.42
C ILE A 405 2.37 -9.76 9.17
N LEU A 406 3.61 -9.89 9.64
CA LEU A 406 4.04 -11.06 10.41
C LEU A 406 3.28 -11.18 11.73
N GLU A 407 3.00 -10.08 12.42
CA GLU A 407 2.22 -10.08 13.67
C GLU A 407 0.79 -10.60 13.47
N LYS A 408 0.17 -10.29 12.33
CA LYS A 408 -1.14 -10.85 11.96
C LYS A 408 -1.06 -12.31 11.52
N ASN A 409 0.09 -12.73 10.99
CA ASN A 409 0.31 -14.05 10.40
C ASN A 409 1.56 -14.75 11.00
N PRO A 410 1.65 -14.96 12.33
CA PRO A 410 2.89 -15.41 12.98
C PRO A 410 3.32 -16.82 12.56
N ASP A 411 2.37 -17.67 12.17
CA ASP A 411 2.61 -19.03 11.69
C ASP A 411 2.69 -19.13 10.16
N SER A 412 2.75 -17.99 9.46
CA SER A 412 2.99 -17.96 8.02
C SER A 412 4.49 -18.07 7.72
N SER A 413 4.87 -19.14 7.03
CA SER A 413 6.24 -19.34 6.52
C SER A 413 6.65 -18.21 5.57
N GLY A 414 5.73 -17.78 4.69
CA GLY A 414 5.95 -16.67 3.75
C GLY A 414 6.18 -15.33 4.45
N ALA A 415 5.39 -15.01 5.49
CA ALA A 415 5.54 -13.77 6.25
C ALA A 415 6.89 -13.72 6.99
N ASN A 416 7.29 -14.80 7.64
CA ASN A 416 8.58 -14.93 8.31
C ASN A 416 9.76 -14.75 7.33
N TYR A 417 9.69 -15.36 6.14
CA TYR A 417 10.69 -15.20 5.09
C TYR A 417 10.78 -13.74 4.58
N LEU A 418 9.65 -13.12 4.28
CA LEU A 418 9.63 -11.74 3.79
C LEU A 418 10.12 -10.73 4.83
N TYR A 419 9.78 -10.94 6.09
CA TYR A 419 10.29 -10.13 7.19
C TYR A 419 11.82 -10.28 7.31
N ALA A 420 12.36 -11.50 7.25
CA ALA A 420 13.81 -11.72 7.26
C ALA A 420 14.51 -11.00 6.07
N ARG A 421 13.89 -11.02 4.87
CA ARG A 421 14.41 -10.26 3.71
C ARG A 421 14.35 -8.75 3.89
N SER A 422 13.35 -8.24 4.56
CA SER A 422 13.25 -6.80 4.85
C SER A 422 14.30 -6.33 5.85
N LEU A 423 14.59 -7.13 6.87
CA LEU A 423 15.62 -6.85 7.87
C LEU A 423 17.03 -6.75 7.24
N ILE A 424 17.38 -7.64 6.30
CA ILE A 424 18.69 -7.57 5.64
C ILE A 424 18.84 -6.32 4.77
N ARG A 425 17.76 -5.83 4.18
CA ARG A 425 17.75 -4.57 3.44
C ARG A 425 17.96 -3.39 4.37
N GLN A 426 17.26 -3.36 5.49
CA GLN A 426 17.43 -2.33 6.53
C GLN A 426 18.86 -2.31 7.08
N LEU A 427 19.45 -3.48 7.39
CA LEU A 427 20.83 -3.58 7.83
C LEU A 427 21.82 -3.07 6.75
N GLY A 428 21.52 -3.28 5.46
CA GLY A 428 22.35 -2.80 4.36
C GLY A 428 22.30 -1.28 4.16
N ALA A 429 21.13 -0.67 4.38
CA ALA A 429 20.90 0.76 4.19
C ALA A 429 21.39 1.61 5.38
N TYR A 430 21.37 1.08 6.61
CA TYR A 430 21.62 1.83 7.86
C TYR A 430 22.72 1.19 8.72
N ARG A 431 23.88 0.88 8.13
CA ARG A 431 24.96 0.14 8.82
C ARG A 431 25.38 0.68 10.18
N GLU A 432 25.38 2.00 10.36
CA GLU A 432 25.86 2.66 11.57
C GLU A 432 24.76 2.91 12.61
N ASN A 433 23.48 2.93 12.20
CA ASN A 433 22.34 3.27 13.06
C ASN A 433 21.19 2.23 13.02
N SER A 434 21.47 1.01 12.55
CA SER A 434 20.44 -0.03 12.49
C SER A 434 20.35 -0.79 13.81
N ASN A 435 19.18 -0.85 14.41
CA ASN A 435 18.87 -1.70 15.58
C ASN A 435 18.67 -3.18 15.19
N VAL A 436 18.87 -3.53 13.90
CA VAL A 436 18.69 -4.90 13.41
C VAL A 436 19.90 -5.74 13.76
N GLU A 437 19.71 -6.79 14.53
CA GLU A 437 20.73 -7.77 14.81
C GLU A 437 20.72 -8.90 13.77
N ILE A 438 21.91 -9.36 13.37
CA ILE A 438 22.08 -10.47 12.41
C ILE A 438 21.32 -11.72 12.89
N LYS A 439 21.29 -11.96 14.21
CA LYS A 439 20.57 -13.10 14.80
C LYS A 439 19.07 -13.09 14.50
N ASP A 440 18.44 -11.90 14.44
CA ASP A 440 17.01 -11.79 14.19
C ASP A 440 16.66 -12.15 12.74
N ILE A 441 17.55 -11.82 11.79
CA ILE A 441 17.42 -12.24 10.39
C ILE A 441 17.45 -13.75 10.27
N PHE A 442 18.43 -14.39 10.93
CA PHE A 442 18.54 -15.86 10.94
C PHE A 442 17.37 -16.53 11.65
N LYS A 443 16.90 -15.96 12.77
CA LYS A 443 15.74 -16.46 13.53
C LYS A 443 14.49 -16.45 12.67
N ALA A 444 14.14 -15.34 12.05
CA ALA A 444 12.96 -15.24 11.20
C ALA A 444 13.05 -16.19 9.99
N ASN A 445 14.21 -16.27 9.32
CA ASN A 445 14.37 -17.21 8.20
C ASN A 445 14.35 -18.68 8.63
N SER A 446 14.86 -19.00 9.80
CA SER A 446 14.79 -20.38 10.35
C SER A 446 13.36 -20.74 10.72
N ARG A 447 12.60 -19.81 11.30
CA ARG A 447 11.19 -20.01 11.58
C ARG A 447 10.37 -20.27 10.31
N ALA A 448 10.68 -19.58 9.21
CA ALA A 448 10.07 -19.85 7.92
C ALA A 448 10.28 -21.31 7.47
N LEU A 449 11.48 -21.85 7.64
CA LEU A 449 11.82 -23.24 7.27
C LEU A 449 11.25 -24.29 8.25
N GLU A 450 11.03 -23.93 9.52
CA GLU A 450 10.36 -24.78 10.50
C GLU A 450 8.87 -24.93 10.15
N LEU A 451 8.22 -23.83 9.75
CA LEU A 451 6.81 -23.79 9.40
C LEU A 451 6.52 -24.47 8.04
N ASP A 452 7.39 -24.28 7.07
CA ASP A 452 7.32 -24.96 5.76
C ASP A 452 8.71 -25.46 5.33
N PRO A 453 9.03 -26.75 5.55
CA PRO A 453 10.26 -27.35 5.04
C PRO A 453 10.40 -27.36 3.51
N GLY A 454 9.34 -27.04 2.78
CA GLY A 454 9.34 -26.86 1.33
C GLY A 454 9.59 -25.42 0.87
N ASN A 455 9.85 -24.48 1.79
CA ASN A 455 10.06 -23.06 1.48
C ASN A 455 11.36 -22.83 0.69
N ALA A 456 11.27 -22.96 -0.65
CA ALA A 456 12.40 -22.80 -1.55
C ALA A 456 13.08 -21.42 -1.45
N PRO A 457 12.35 -20.27 -1.45
CA PRO A 457 12.97 -18.96 -1.25
C PRO A 457 13.75 -18.81 0.06
N ALA A 458 13.29 -19.41 1.17
CA ALA A 458 13.97 -19.35 2.45
C ALA A 458 15.30 -20.16 2.47
N TYR A 459 15.37 -21.28 1.74
CA TYR A 459 16.64 -22.00 1.53
C TYR A 459 17.65 -21.17 0.75
N ALA A 460 17.24 -20.59 -0.40
CA ALA A 460 18.10 -19.71 -1.19
C ALA A 460 18.60 -18.53 -0.35
N PHE A 461 17.73 -17.92 0.43
CA PHE A 461 18.08 -16.80 1.30
C PHE A 461 19.01 -17.21 2.44
N LYS A 462 18.84 -18.40 3.02
CA LYS A 462 19.77 -18.96 4.03
C LYS A 462 21.19 -19.12 3.46
N ALA A 463 21.32 -19.56 2.19
CA ALA A 463 22.60 -19.63 1.49
C ALA A 463 23.22 -18.23 1.33
N THR A 464 22.41 -17.22 0.93
CA THR A 464 22.86 -15.82 0.84
C THR A 464 23.37 -15.30 2.19
N LEU A 465 22.63 -15.52 3.27
CA LEU A 465 23.03 -15.08 4.61
C LEU A 465 24.36 -15.72 5.02
N LYS A 466 24.51 -17.04 4.84
CA LYS A 466 25.77 -17.73 5.15
C LYS A 466 26.95 -17.15 4.36
N LYS A 467 26.77 -16.90 3.05
CA LYS A 467 27.84 -16.32 2.23
C LYS A 467 28.13 -14.86 2.62
N ARG A 468 27.11 -14.03 2.83
CA ARG A 468 27.25 -12.60 3.15
C ARG A 468 27.96 -12.35 4.48
N PHE A 469 27.68 -13.19 5.48
CA PHE A 469 28.30 -13.09 6.81
C PHE A 469 29.52 -14.00 7.00
N GLN A 470 30.09 -14.49 5.89
CA GLN A 470 31.32 -15.32 5.86
C GLN A 470 31.23 -16.60 6.72
N LEU A 471 30.01 -17.14 6.89
CA LEU A 471 29.81 -18.43 7.54
C LEU A 471 30.13 -19.58 6.58
N LYS A 472 30.30 -20.80 7.13
CA LYS A 472 30.51 -21.99 6.29
C LYS A 472 29.40 -22.13 5.28
N PHE A 473 29.74 -21.95 4.01
CA PHE A 473 28.80 -22.05 2.90
C PHE A 473 28.42 -23.52 2.67
N ASP A 474 27.14 -23.72 2.37
CA ASP A 474 26.56 -25.04 2.12
C ASP A 474 25.78 -25.00 0.80
N GLU A 475 26.38 -25.61 -0.22
CA GLU A 475 25.79 -25.63 -1.57
C GLU A 475 24.51 -26.46 -1.63
N THR A 476 24.28 -27.37 -0.67
CA THR A 476 23.04 -28.15 -0.62
C THR A 476 21.80 -27.28 -0.45
N LEU A 477 21.95 -26.10 0.18
CA LEU A 477 20.87 -25.13 0.33
C LEU A 477 20.40 -24.58 -1.02
N LEU A 478 21.33 -24.30 -1.94
CA LEU A 478 20.96 -23.85 -3.30
C LEU A 478 20.31 -24.96 -4.11
N ARG A 479 20.84 -26.19 -4.03
CA ARG A 479 20.25 -27.34 -4.71
C ARG A 479 18.85 -27.64 -4.18
N THR A 480 18.65 -27.53 -2.88
CA THR A 480 17.31 -27.69 -2.26
C THR A 480 16.36 -26.59 -2.72
N ALA A 481 16.81 -25.34 -2.75
CA ALA A 481 16.00 -24.22 -3.23
C ALA A 481 15.55 -24.42 -4.70
N LEU A 482 16.48 -24.77 -5.59
CA LEU A 482 16.19 -25.04 -7.00
C LEU A 482 15.29 -26.26 -7.20
N ARG A 483 15.45 -27.30 -6.37
CA ARG A 483 14.59 -28.51 -6.43
C ARG A 483 13.13 -28.20 -6.15
N TYR A 484 12.86 -27.29 -5.22
CA TYR A 484 11.49 -26.92 -4.82
C TYR A 484 10.91 -25.70 -5.55
N GLY A 485 11.75 -24.95 -6.31
CA GLY A 485 11.29 -23.73 -6.96
C GLY A 485 12.22 -23.30 -8.11
N GLU A 486 12.42 -24.18 -9.10
CA GLU A 486 13.28 -23.92 -10.27
C GLU A 486 12.83 -22.75 -11.14
N ASP A 487 11.51 -22.53 -11.25
CA ASP A 487 10.91 -21.42 -11.99
C ASP A 487 10.40 -20.29 -11.08
N ASN A 488 10.73 -20.36 -9.78
CA ASN A 488 10.33 -19.35 -8.85
C ASN A 488 11.28 -18.14 -8.89
N TYR A 489 10.77 -16.98 -9.31
CA TYR A 489 11.54 -15.74 -9.39
C TYR A 489 12.36 -15.42 -8.13
N LEU A 490 11.79 -15.61 -6.92
CA LEU A 490 12.45 -15.31 -5.64
C LEU A 490 13.65 -16.24 -5.39
N VAL A 491 13.55 -17.46 -5.89
CA VAL A 491 14.66 -18.45 -5.84
C VAL A 491 15.73 -18.06 -6.85
N LEU A 492 15.35 -17.88 -8.12
CA LEU A 492 16.29 -17.58 -9.21
C LEU A 492 17.09 -16.30 -8.96
N GLU A 493 16.42 -15.20 -8.55
CA GLU A 493 17.08 -13.94 -8.16
C GLU A 493 18.10 -14.19 -7.05
N THR A 494 17.70 -14.93 -6.01
CA THR A 494 18.54 -15.16 -4.83
C THR A 494 19.71 -16.09 -5.12
N VAL A 495 19.51 -17.11 -5.95
CA VAL A 495 20.56 -18.03 -6.42
C VAL A 495 21.59 -17.27 -7.26
N ALA A 496 21.15 -16.42 -8.18
CA ALA A 496 22.03 -15.55 -8.96
C ALA A 496 22.90 -14.65 -8.07
N ASP A 497 22.28 -14.03 -7.05
CA ASP A 497 23.00 -13.22 -6.06
C ASP A 497 24.08 -14.02 -5.32
N VAL A 498 23.80 -15.27 -4.96
CA VAL A 498 24.79 -16.14 -4.29
C VAL A 498 25.96 -16.46 -5.22
N TYR A 499 25.70 -16.83 -6.47
CA TYR A 499 26.77 -17.09 -7.44
C TYR A 499 27.64 -15.86 -7.68
N ARG A 500 27.02 -14.69 -7.74
CA ARG A 500 27.75 -13.44 -7.85
C ARG A 500 28.62 -13.14 -6.62
N LEU A 501 28.10 -13.39 -5.41
CA LEU A 501 28.89 -13.30 -4.16
C LEU A 501 30.05 -14.32 -4.11
N GLN A 502 30.01 -15.37 -4.91
CA GLN A 502 31.08 -16.35 -5.08
C GLN A 502 32.07 -15.98 -6.20
N ALA A 503 31.92 -14.81 -6.83
CA ALA A 503 32.69 -14.41 -8.01
C ALA A 503 32.54 -15.40 -9.19
N LYS A 504 31.34 -15.93 -9.38
CA LYS A 504 30.91 -16.81 -10.48
C LYS A 504 29.90 -16.08 -11.37
N PRO A 505 30.36 -15.09 -12.18
CA PRO A 505 29.46 -14.22 -12.90
C PRO A 505 28.68 -14.91 -14.04
N GLU A 506 29.22 -15.95 -14.68
CA GLU A 506 28.50 -16.66 -15.76
C GLU A 506 27.30 -17.44 -15.25
N GLU A 507 27.46 -18.10 -14.10
CA GLU A 507 26.33 -18.77 -13.44
C GLU A 507 25.29 -17.73 -12.95
N ALA A 508 25.74 -16.60 -12.41
CA ALA A 508 24.85 -15.52 -12.01
C ALA A 508 24.05 -14.96 -13.21
N ILE A 509 24.69 -14.74 -14.35
CA ILE A 509 24.05 -14.30 -15.61
C ILE A 509 22.94 -15.27 -16.02
N THR A 510 23.21 -16.56 -15.94
CA THR A 510 22.24 -17.61 -16.30
C THR A 510 20.96 -17.47 -15.46
N TYR A 511 21.08 -17.42 -14.15
CA TYR A 511 19.94 -17.35 -13.26
C TYR A 511 19.24 -15.98 -13.27
N TYR A 512 19.96 -14.86 -13.46
CA TYR A 512 19.33 -13.55 -13.66
C TYR A 512 18.49 -13.49 -14.94
N LYS A 513 18.96 -14.12 -16.04
CA LYS A 513 18.17 -14.23 -17.27
C LYS A 513 16.90 -15.03 -17.06
N GLN A 514 17.01 -16.21 -16.44
CA GLN A 514 15.85 -17.03 -16.10
C GLN A 514 14.85 -16.25 -15.22
N ALA A 515 15.34 -15.53 -14.21
CA ALA A 515 14.49 -14.69 -13.38
C ALA A 515 13.76 -13.59 -14.18
N LEU A 516 14.42 -12.98 -15.17
CA LEU A 516 13.79 -12.00 -16.08
C LEU A 516 12.81 -12.63 -17.07
N GLU A 517 12.99 -13.90 -17.43
CA GLU A 517 12.04 -14.63 -18.27
C GLU A 517 10.73 -14.92 -17.52
N VAL A 518 10.80 -15.39 -16.27
CA VAL A 518 9.61 -15.69 -15.46
C VAL A 518 8.93 -14.44 -14.93
N ALA A 519 9.68 -13.36 -14.70
CA ALA A 519 9.16 -12.07 -14.22
C ALA A 519 9.69 -10.89 -15.06
N PRO A 520 9.26 -10.76 -16.32
CA PRO A 520 9.82 -9.78 -17.25
C PRO A 520 9.57 -8.32 -16.88
N TYR A 521 8.62 -8.07 -16.01
CA TYR A 521 8.31 -6.76 -15.41
C TYR A 521 8.76 -6.67 -13.95
N GLY A 522 9.51 -7.65 -13.48
CA GLY A 522 10.08 -7.70 -12.14
C GLY A 522 10.99 -6.52 -11.81
N PRO A 523 11.63 -6.54 -10.62
CA PRO A 523 12.40 -5.42 -10.14
C PRO A 523 13.44 -4.91 -11.14
N SER A 524 13.37 -3.63 -11.48
CA SER A 524 14.33 -2.96 -12.37
C SER A 524 15.78 -3.14 -11.89
N VAL A 525 15.98 -3.30 -10.59
CA VAL A 525 17.27 -3.63 -9.93
C VAL A 525 17.89 -4.92 -10.47
N LEU A 526 17.09 -5.88 -10.95
CA LEU A 526 17.60 -7.14 -11.50
C LEU A 526 18.42 -6.91 -12.78
N LYS A 527 17.98 -5.98 -13.64
CA LYS A 527 18.74 -5.60 -14.83
C LYS A 527 20.08 -4.97 -14.48
N LEU A 528 20.16 -4.19 -13.39
CA LEU A 528 21.40 -3.63 -12.89
C LEU A 528 22.34 -4.74 -12.36
N ALA A 529 21.80 -5.74 -11.67
CA ALA A 529 22.58 -6.87 -11.19
C ALA A 529 23.11 -7.73 -12.36
N LEU A 530 22.32 -7.94 -13.39
CA LEU A 530 22.72 -8.62 -14.62
C LEU A 530 23.79 -7.81 -15.38
N PHE A 531 23.63 -6.48 -15.49
CA PHE A 531 24.63 -5.59 -16.07
C PHE A 531 25.97 -5.71 -15.37
N ALA A 532 25.99 -5.63 -14.04
CA ALA A 532 27.19 -5.80 -13.26
C ALA A 532 27.84 -7.20 -13.44
N SER A 533 27.01 -8.25 -13.56
CA SER A 533 27.50 -9.60 -13.82
C SER A 533 28.13 -9.74 -15.20
N TYR A 534 27.61 -9.07 -16.23
CA TYR A 534 28.24 -9.01 -17.54
C TYR A 534 29.61 -8.33 -17.50
N LEU A 535 29.77 -7.24 -16.73
CA LEU A 535 31.06 -6.59 -16.55
C LEU A 535 32.06 -7.49 -15.81
N GLU A 536 31.60 -8.14 -14.72
CA GLU A 536 32.41 -9.09 -13.94
C GLU A 536 32.87 -10.30 -14.81
N ALA A 537 32.06 -10.68 -15.80
CA ALA A 537 32.38 -11.71 -16.79
C ALA A 537 33.19 -11.21 -18.01
N ASN A 538 33.56 -9.93 -18.04
CA ASN A 538 34.19 -9.25 -19.19
C ASN A 538 33.35 -9.28 -20.49
N ARG A 539 32.02 -9.38 -20.36
CA ARG A 539 31.05 -9.41 -21.46
C ARG A 539 30.55 -7.99 -21.79
N ILE A 540 31.47 -7.12 -22.17
CA ILE A 540 31.21 -5.67 -22.38
C ILE A 540 30.15 -5.41 -23.46
N LYS A 541 30.10 -6.24 -24.51
CA LYS A 541 29.07 -6.09 -25.57
C LYS A 541 27.67 -6.33 -25.02
N ASP A 542 27.46 -7.40 -24.26
CA ASP A 542 26.16 -7.72 -23.64
C ASP A 542 25.76 -6.65 -22.62
N ALA A 543 26.72 -6.17 -21.82
CA ALA A 543 26.49 -5.06 -20.89
C ALA A 543 26.00 -3.80 -21.61
N ARG A 544 26.61 -3.46 -22.76
CA ARG A 544 26.25 -2.29 -23.58
C ARG A 544 24.83 -2.41 -24.15
N GLU A 545 24.49 -3.58 -24.70
CA GLU A 545 23.15 -3.81 -25.23
C GLU A 545 22.07 -3.75 -24.12
N LEU A 546 22.33 -4.33 -22.97
CA LEU A 546 21.43 -4.25 -21.81
C LEU A 546 21.25 -2.80 -21.34
N ALA A 547 22.34 -2.00 -21.29
CA ALA A 547 22.26 -0.59 -20.91
C ALA A 547 21.40 0.22 -21.90
N LYS A 548 21.50 -0.03 -23.21
CA LYS A 548 20.63 0.58 -24.23
C LYS A 548 19.17 0.17 -24.05
N GLU A 549 18.91 -1.11 -23.80
CA GLU A 549 17.56 -1.60 -23.49
C GLU A 549 16.98 -0.91 -22.24
N MET A 550 17.79 -0.71 -21.20
CA MET A 550 17.36 -0.01 -19.98
C MET A 550 16.95 1.44 -20.25
N ILE A 551 17.67 2.17 -21.12
CA ILE A 551 17.35 3.55 -21.50
C ILE A 551 15.97 3.65 -22.19
N SER A 552 15.59 2.65 -22.97
CA SER A 552 14.30 2.61 -23.68
C SER A 552 13.13 2.08 -22.82
N SER A 553 13.36 1.77 -21.54
CA SER A 553 12.38 1.15 -20.65
C SER A 553 11.54 2.19 -19.89
N ASP A 554 11.81 2.40 -18.63
CA ASP A 554 11.13 3.37 -17.77
C ASP A 554 12.12 4.41 -17.24
N LYS A 555 11.60 5.50 -16.62
CA LYS A 555 12.45 6.61 -16.14
C LYS A 555 13.54 6.16 -15.15
N PHE A 556 13.27 5.15 -14.33
CA PHE A 556 14.28 4.64 -13.40
C PHE A 556 15.40 3.93 -14.17
N LEU A 557 15.04 3.02 -15.06
CA LEU A 557 16.01 2.29 -15.88
C LEU A 557 16.70 3.21 -16.90
N GLU A 558 16.01 4.22 -17.44
CA GLU A 558 16.62 5.24 -18.30
C GLU A 558 17.78 5.93 -17.57
N PHE A 559 17.54 6.39 -16.33
CA PHE A 559 18.56 7.04 -15.51
C PHE A 559 19.79 6.15 -15.31
N TRP A 560 19.56 4.90 -14.83
CA TRP A 560 20.65 3.97 -14.58
C TRP A 560 21.31 3.46 -15.86
N GLY A 561 20.56 3.24 -16.94
CA GLY A 561 21.07 2.81 -18.24
C GLY A 561 22.02 3.85 -18.86
N GLN A 562 21.68 5.14 -18.76
CA GLN A 562 22.58 6.23 -19.19
C GLN A 562 23.89 6.21 -18.39
N LEU A 563 23.81 6.07 -17.06
CA LEU A 563 24.99 5.98 -16.19
C LEU A 563 25.86 4.75 -16.53
N CYS A 564 25.21 3.59 -16.79
CA CYS A 564 25.91 2.38 -17.22
C CYS A 564 26.64 2.55 -18.55
N LEU A 565 26.04 3.23 -19.54
CA LEU A 565 26.75 3.52 -20.80
C LEU A 565 27.94 4.45 -20.59
N ILE A 566 27.80 5.52 -19.84
CA ILE A 566 28.90 6.42 -19.50
C ILE A 566 30.07 5.64 -18.87
N TYR A 567 29.76 4.71 -17.98
CA TYR A 567 30.78 3.86 -17.38
C TYR A 567 31.47 2.97 -18.40
N ILE A 568 30.72 2.32 -19.30
CA ILE A 568 31.31 1.49 -20.36
C ILE A 568 32.28 2.29 -21.23
N GLU A 569 31.92 3.53 -21.61
CA GLU A 569 32.83 4.40 -22.38
C GLU A 569 34.08 4.76 -21.58
N ALA A 570 33.93 5.02 -20.27
CA ALA A 570 35.06 5.34 -19.41
C ALA A 570 36.07 4.18 -19.30
N ILE A 571 35.59 2.94 -19.10
CA ILE A 571 36.48 1.76 -19.01
C ILE A 571 37.10 1.34 -20.34
N ASN A 572 36.46 1.69 -21.47
CA ASN A 572 37.01 1.44 -22.80
C ASN A 572 38.07 2.46 -23.23
N GLY A 573 38.40 3.42 -22.37
CA GLY A 573 39.43 4.45 -22.64
C GLY A 573 38.92 5.70 -23.34
N GLU A 574 37.63 5.83 -23.63
CA GLU A 574 36.96 6.99 -24.26
C GLU A 574 36.72 8.10 -23.22
N LYS A 575 37.80 8.51 -22.52
CA LYS A 575 37.72 9.43 -21.36
C LYS A 575 37.08 10.78 -21.67
N LEU A 576 37.35 11.38 -22.83
CA LEU A 576 36.79 12.67 -23.21
C LEU A 576 35.30 12.56 -23.50
N SER A 577 34.88 11.51 -24.22
CA SER A 577 33.50 11.25 -24.53
C SER A 577 32.69 10.94 -23.24
N SER A 578 33.23 10.11 -22.37
CA SER A 578 32.54 9.77 -21.11
C SER A 578 32.39 10.99 -20.19
N ARG A 579 33.35 11.90 -20.11
CA ARG A 579 33.24 13.15 -19.35
C ARG A 579 32.15 14.07 -19.90
N GLN A 580 32.07 14.20 -21.22
CA GLN A 580 31.03 15.02 -21.84
C GLN A 580 29.65 14.41 -21.60
N MET A 581 29.48 13.13 -21.85
CA MET A 581 28.24 12.42 -21.57
C MET A 581 27.82 12.55 -20.10
N TYR A 582 28.78 12.51 -19.18
CA TYR A 582 28.53 12.63 -17.74
C TYR A 582 28.04 14.05 -17.38
N LYS A 583 28.65 15.09 -17.94
CA LYS A 583 28.22 16.46 -17.75
C LYS A 583 26.78 16.67 -18.28
N GLU A 584 26.51 16.21 -19.50
CA GLU A 584 25.18 16.27 -20.12
C GLU A 584 24.15 15.48 -19.27
N PHE A 585 24.55 14.35 -18.71
CA PHE A 585 23.71 13.54 -17.82
C PHE A 585 23.34 14.30 -16.54
N LEU A 586 24.30 14.97 -15.87
CA LEU A 586 24.02 15.77 -14.67
C LEU A 586 23.10 16.94 -14.97
N GLU A 587 23.33 17.65 -16.09
CA GLU A 587 22.52 18.78 -16.55
C GLU A 587 21.08 18.33 -16.89
N LYS A 588 20.94 17.26 -17.68
CA LYS A 588 19.64 16.67 -18.07
C LYS A 588 18.80 16.25 -16.85
N ASN A 589 19.44 15.61 -15.88
CA ASN A 589 18.77 15.09 -14.69
C ASN A 589 18.64 16.14 -13.57
N LYS A 590 19.19 17.34 -13.75
CA LYS A 590 19.23 18.42 -12.75
C LYS A 590 19.75 17.92 -11.39
N ILE A 591 20.78 17.10 -11.39
CA ILE A 591 21.38 16.50 -10.20
C ILE A 591 22.82 16.98 -10.03
N SER A 592 23.22 17.30 -8.79
CA SER A 592 24.60 17.61 -8.47
C SER A 592 25.46 16.34 -8.43
N LEU A 593 26.79 16.50 -8.56
CA LEU A 593 27.73 15.38 -8.37
C LEU A 593 27.58 14.77 -6.97
N GLU A 594 27.44 15.60 -5.95
CA GLU A 594 27.29 15.16 -4.56
C GLU A 594 26.01 14.33 -4.38
N ASP A 595 24.88 14.81 -4.91
CA ASP A 595 23.62 14.08 -4.86
C ASP A 595 23.65 12.76 -5.64
N LEU A 596 24.34 12.74 -6.79
CA LEU A 596 24.53 11.51 -7.54
C LEU A 596 25.36 10.49 -6.76
N LEU A 597 26.48 10.91 -6.17
CA LEU A 597 27.32 10.05 -5.34
C LEU A 597 26.54 9.51 -4.14
N ARG A 598 25.76 10.36 -3.46
CA ARG A 598 24.87 9.96 -2.39
C ARG A 598 23.83 8.94 -2.88
N LYS A 599 23.25 9.15 -4.05
CA LYS A 599 22.29 8.23 -4.67
C LYS A 599 22.91 6.88 -5.01
N ILE A 600 24.14 6.85 -5.49
CA ILE A 600 24.91 5.63 -5.73
C ILE A 600 25.21 4.93 -4.40
N GLU A 601 25.70 5.64 -3.39
CA GLU A 601 26.06 5.09 -2.07
C GLU A 601 24.86 4.49 -1.32
N THR A 602 23.67 5.07 -1.50
CA THR A 602 22.45 4.62 -0.86
C THR A 602 21.68 3.57 -1.68
N SER A 603 22.11 3.30 -2.91
CA SER A 603 21.49 2.25 -3.72
C SER A 603 21.80 0.86 -3.16
N PRO A 604 20.88 -0.13 -3.29
CA PRO A 604 21.20 -1.53 -2.97
C PRO A 604 22.41 -2.06 -3.74
N MET A 605 22.83 -1.33 -4.76
CA MET A 605 23.98 -1.60 -5.63
C MET A 605 25.27 -0.89 -5.18
N ALA A 606 25.22 -0.07 -4.14
CA ALA A 606 26.32 0.82 -3.73
C ALA A 606 27.69 0.14 -3.64
N ARG A 607 27.72 -1.11 -3.16
CA ARG A 607 28.95 -1.90 -3.10
C ARG A 607 29.43 -2.43 -4.44
N ARG A 608 28.53 -2.54 -5.38
CA ARG A 608 28.76 -3.13 -6.70
C ARG A 608 29.13 -2.07 -7.72
N GLU A 609 28.80 -0.80 -7.42
CA GLU A 609 29.04 0.37 -8.26
C GLU A 609 30.18 1.24 -7.72
N TYR A 610 30.95 0.73 -6.74
CA TYR A 610 32.13 1.43 -6.22
C TYR A 610 33.12 1.81 -7.34
N TRP A 611 33.23 0.98 -8.36
CA TRP A 611 34.03 1.20 -9.55
C TRP A 611 33.48 2.32 -10.46
N VAL A 612 32.16 2.53 -10.53
CA VAL A 612 31.57 3.68 -11.25
C VAL A 612 32.07 4.97 -10.63
N ARG A 613 32.05 5.03 -9.29
CA ARG A 613 32.56 6.16 -8.54
C ARG A 613 34.04 6.42 -8.81
N GLU A 614 34.89 5.40 -8.77
CA GLU A 614 36.32 5.55 -8.95
C GLU A 614 36.69 5.97 -10.37
N GLU A 615 36.15 5.32 -11.38
CA GLU A 615 36.48 5.62 -12.77
C GLU A 615 35.91 6.97 -13.24
N LEU A 616 34.71 7.35 -12.82
CA LEU A 616 34.12 8.65 -13.16
C LEU A 616 34.76 9.82 -12.40
N ILE A 617 35.25 9.62 -11.19
CA ILE A 617 35.89 10.67 -10.39
C ILE A 617 37.36 10.84 -10.77
N LYS A 618 38.06 9.73 -11.09
CA LYS A 618 39.47 9.78 -11.51
C LYS A 618 39.66 10.20 -12.96
N SER A 619 38.61 10.14 -13.75
CA SER A 619 38.59 10.62 -15.14
C SER A 619 38.26 12.11 -15.23
#